data_b96089bef46168a08a32b3713cd3ee75
#
_entry.id   b96089bef46168a08a32b3713cd3ee75
#
_cell.length_a   1.000
_cell.length_b   1.000
_cell.length_c   1.000
_cell.angle_alpha   90.00
_cell.angle_beta   90.00
_cell.angle_gamma   90.00
#
_symmetry.space_group_name_H-M   'P 1'
#
loop_
_entity.id
_entity.type
_entity.pdbx_description
1 polymer ?
#
loop_
_entity_poly.entity_id
_entity_poly.type
_entity_poly.pdbx_seq_one_letter_code
_entity_poly.pdbx_strand_id
1 'polypeptide(L)'
;KMNWNFTPVEIPTENIVEDWYRLVDLKCVKKTHFECVFPFLYVYPKIKEEYVLSGWIADAYHGVSRLATLRHRPESTYEPETFDDFRNRYLLPENRAGLKWHNYVVEKHNKIHIVPYLDAAVKDYFYQFTWEELNRPKQKIKIREAFTELKDYGNIKPHTNLHLGAGINKLFETLLNNKEINFNNRKRMMD
;
A
#
# COMPACT_ATOMS: atom_id res chain seq x y z
N LYS A 1 -4.51 -1.49 25.90
CA LYS A 1 -4.59 -0.29 25.07
C LYS A 1 -3.18 0.22 25.00
N MET A 2 -2.66 0.28 23.79
CA MET A 2 -1.26 0.61 23.55
C MET A 2 -1.05 2.09 23.85
N ASN A 3 -0.04 2.41 24.64
CA ASN A 3 0.29 3.78 24.98
C ASN A 3 1.17 4.38 23.85
N TRP A 4 0.64 4.42 22.64
CA TRP A 4 1.37 4.93 21.48
C TRP A 4 1.15 6.43 21.34
N ASN A 5 2.21 7.13 20.99
CA ASN A 5 2.09 8.50 20.51
C ASN A 5 1.40 8.45 19.14
N PHE A 6 0.18 8.93 19.09
CA PHE A 6 -0.62 8.97 17.88
C PHE A 6 -0.91 10.42 17.50
N THR A 7 -0.49 10.81 16.32
CA THR A 7 -0.79 12.13 15.76
C THR A 7 -1.69 11.96 14.55
N PRO A 8 -2.98 12.32 14.64
CA PRO A 8 -3.86 12.31 13.47
C PRO A 8 -3.44 13.41 12.49
N VAL A 9 -3.49 13.09 11.20
CA VAL A 9 -3.24 14.06 10.14
C VAL A 9 -4.51 14.15 9.30
N GLU A 10 -5.10 15.32 9.29
CA GLU A 10 -6.23 15.64 8.42
C GLU A 10 -5.71 15.93 7.00
N ILE A 11 -6.39 15.37 6.01
CA ILE A 11 -6.07 15.58 4.60
C ILE A 11 -7.08 16.58 4.04
N PRO A 12 -6.65 17.80 3.71
CA PRO A 12 -7.55 18.79 3.12
C PRO A 12 -8.03 18.35 1.74
N THR A 13 -9.25 18.65 1.41
CA THR A 13 -9.89 18.24 0.15
C THR A 13 -10.01 19.38 -0.85
N GLU A 14 -9.89 20.61 -0.39
CA GLU A 14 -9.99 21.82 -1.18
C GLU A 14 -8.88 22.00 -2.20
N ASN A 15 -7.70 21.48 -1.90
CA ASN A 15 -6.50 21.64 -2.74
C ASN A 15 -6.23 20.41 -3.64
N ILE A 16 -7.21 19.54 -3.83
CA ILE A 16 -7.00 18.24 -4.49
C ILE A 16 -6.47 18.36 -5.92
N VAL A 17 -6.82 19.40 -6.64
CA VAL A 17 -6.36 19.64 -8.02
C VAL A 17 -4.87 20.02 -8.02
N GLU A 18 -4.49 20.93 -7.13
CA GLU A 18 -3.09 21.35 -6.95
C GLU A 18 -2.22 20.16 -6.51
N ASP A 19 -2.70 19.39 -5.57
CA ASP A 19 -2.01 18.18 -5.10
C ASP A 19 -1.86 17.13 -6.20
N TRP A 20 -2.88 16.99 -7.06
CA TRP A 20 -2.77 16.15 -8.23
C TRP A 20 -1.61 16.60 -9.12
N TYR A 21 -1.52 17.89 -9.42
CA TYR A 21 -0.40 18.41 -10.24
C TYR A 21 0.94 18.19 -9.55
N ARG A 22 1.05 18.38 -8.25
CA ARG A 22 2.28 18.04 -7.49
C ARG A 22 2.67 16.58 -7.66
N LEU A 23 1.71 15.67 -7.65
CA LEU A 23 1.97 14.25 -7.87
C LEU A 23 2.32 13.93 -9.33
N VAL A 24 1.70 14.62 -10.29
CA VAL A 24 2.05 14.51 -11.72
C VAL A 24 3.49 14.96 -11.97
N ASP A 25 3.94 16.02 -11.34
CA ASP A 25 5.33 16.48 -11.40
C ASP A 25 6.30 15.42 -10.88
N LEU A 26 5.85 14.62 -9.90
CA LEU A 26 6.57 13.45 -9.41
C LEU A 26 6.38 12.20 -10.30
N LYS A 27 5.77 12.32 -11.48
CA LYS A 27 5.44 11.23 -12.40
C LYS A 27 4.33 10.28 -11.92
N CYS A 28 3.53 10.68 -10.93
CA CYS A 28 2.35 9.94 -10.49
C CYS A 28 1.17 10.25 -11.44
N VAL A 29 0.95 9.42 -12.44
CA VAL A 29 -0.08 9.68 -13.48
C VAL A 29 -1.19 8.63 -13.52
N LYS A 30 -1.20 7.68 -12.57
CA LYS A 30 -2.20 6.62 -12.48
C LYS A 30 -2.98 6.69 -11.19
N LYS A 31 -4.24 6.22 -11.22
CA LYS A 31 -5.11 6.09 -10.04
C LYS A 31 -4.39 5.42 -8.87
N THR A 32 -3.75 4.29 -9.12
CA THR A 32 -3.04 3.54 -8.07
C THR A 32 -1.88 4.32 -7.46
N HIS A 33 -1.20 5.16 -8.25
CA HIS A 33 -0.17 6.05 -7.71
C HIS A 33 -0.77 7.08 -6.78
N PHE A 34 -1.87 7.72 -7.21
CA PHE A 34 -2.59 8.68 -6.38
C PHE A 34 -3.07 8.04 -5.07
N GLU A 35 -3.75 6.91 -5.14
CA GLU A 35 -4.26 6.20 -3.96
C GLU A 35 -3.16 5.83 -2.94
N CYS A 36 -1.98 5.47 -3.44
CA CYS A 36 -0.86 5.05 -2.59
C CYS A 36 -0.05 6.20 -2.02
N VAL A 37 -0.04 7.37 -2.66
CA VAL A 37 0.94 8.43 -2.38
C VAL A 37 0.30 9.71 -1.86
N PHE A 38 -0.91 10.04 -2.30
CA PHE A 38 -1.59 11.28 -1.96
C PHE A 38 -1.63 11.61 -0.46
N PRO A 39 -2.01 10.68 0.46
CA PRO A 39 -2.07 10.99 1.87
C PRO A 39 -0.72 11.42 2.45
N PHE A 40 0.36 10.90 1.88
CA PHE A 40 1.70 11.13 2.40
C PHE A 40 2.27 12.50 2.05
N LEU A 41 1.65 13.23 1.13
CA LEU A 41 1.94 14.66 0.93
C LEU A 41 1.68 15.47 2.22
N TYR A 42 0.75 15.00 3.04
CA TYR A 42 0.34 15.66 4.29
C TYR A 42 0.94 15.01 5.54
N VAL A 43 1.20 13.71 5.48
CA VAL A 43 1.75 12.96 6.61
C VAL A 43 3.22 13.28 6.83
N TYR A 44 4.06 13.21 5.79
CA TYR A 44 5.51 13.38 5.95
C TYR A 44 5.94 14.74 6.47
N PRO A 45 5.32 15.86 6.10
CA PRO A 45 5.65 17.16 6.70
C PRO A 45 5.42 17.24 8.22
N LYS A 46 4.58 16.34 8.76
CA LYS A 46 4.26 16.32 10.21
C LYS A 46 5.18 15.39 11.01
N ILE A 47 5.93 14.52 10.34
CA ILE A 47 6.88 13.62 11.00
C ILE A 47 8.15 14.40 11.31
N LYS A 48 8.60 14.36 12.55
CA LYS A 48 9.83 15.02 13.01
C LYS A 48 11.05 14.12 12.85
N GLU A 49 10.84 12.82 12.94
CA GLU A 49 11.87 11.80 12.85
C GLU A 49 12.47 11.76 11.44
N GLU A 50 13.76 11.48 11.36
CA GLU A 50 14.50 11.30 10.11
C GLU A 50 14.11 9.98 9.41
N TYR A 51 13.90 8.92 10.21
CA TYR A 51 13.61 7.57 9.71
C TYR A 51 12.11 7.28 9.79
N VAL A 52 11.56 6.75 8.67
CA VAL A 52 10.16 6.35 8.57
C VAL A 52 10.08 4.87 8.27
N LEU A 53 9.50 4.12 9.19
CA LEU A 53 9.26 2.69 9.04
C LEU A 53 7.90 2.45 8.41
N SER A 54 7.81 1.58 7.42
CA SER A 54 6.53 1.22 6.79
C SER A 54 6.37 -0.27 6.51
N GLY A 55 5.11 -0.69 6.38
CA GLY A 55 4.74 -2.05 6.00
C GLY A 55 4.61 -2.27 4.49
N TRP A 56 5.21 -1.44 3.65
CA TRP A 56 5.20 -1.65 2.20
C TRP A 56 5.73 -3.04 1.85
N ILE A 57 5.22 -3.63 0.77
CA ILE A 57 5.57 -4.97 0.27
C ILE A 57 4.98 -6.13 1.09
N ALA A 58 4.56 -5.93 2.35
CA ALA A 58 3.98 -7.00 3.16
C ALA A 58 2.89 -7.78 2.43
N ASP A 59 1.96 -7.08 1.77
CA ASP A 59 0.84 -7.71 1.06
C ASP A 59 1.30 -8.58 -0.12
N ALA A 60 2.44 -8.27 -0.73
CA ALA A 60 3.03 -9.09 -1.78
C ALA A 60 3.51 -10.44 -1.24
N TYR A 61 4.25 -10.44 -0.12
CA TYR A 61 4.72 -11.68 0.50
C TYR A 61 3.58 -12.54 1.03
N HIS A 62 2.56 -11.93 1.60
CA HIS A 62 1.39 -12.65 2.09
C HIS A 62 0.42 -13.09 0.98
N GLY A 63 0.51 -12.51 -0.22
CA GLY A 63 -0.40 -12.81 -1.31
C GLY A 63 -1.85 -12.43 -1.01
N VAL A 64 -2.08 -11.31 -0.33
CA VAL A 64 -3.42 -10.88 0.08
C VAL A 64 -4.09 -9.92 -0.90
N SER A 65 -3.41 -9.52 -1.98
CA SER A 65 -4.05 -8.76 -3.05
C SER A 65 -5.20 -9.56 -3.67
N ARG A 66 -6.19 -8.87 -4.24
CA ARG A 66 -7.30 -9.53 -4.93
C ARG A 66 -6.81 -10.50 -6.00
N LEU A 67 -5.81 -10.10 -6.79
CA LEU A 67 -5.26 -10.93 -7.86
C LEU A 67 -4.56 -12.17 -7.31
N ALA A 68 -3.72 -12.02 -6.27
CA ALA A 68 -3.06 -13.15 -5.63
C ALA A 68 -4.07 -14.13 -5.04
N THR A 69 -5.09 -13.62 -4.33
CA THR A 69 -6.15 -14.46 -3.76
C THR A 69 -6.91 -15.24 -4.83
N LEU A 70 -7.24 -14.60 -5.96
CA LEU A 70 -7.96 -15.26 -7.05
C LEU A 70 -7.10 -16.35 -7.72
N ARG A 71 -5.80 -16.18 -7.83
CA ARG A 71 -4.90 -17.11 -8.53
C ARG A 71 -4.44 -18.28 -7.66
N HIS A 72 -4.19 -18.04 -6.37
CA HIS A 72 -3.46 -18.99 -5.52
C HIS A 72 -4.31 -19.62 -4.40
N ARG A 73 -5.58 -19.26 -4.26
CA ARG A 73 -6.48 -19.99 -3.37
C ARG A 73 -6.71 -21.42 -3.91
N PRO A 74 -6.92 -22.42 -3.05
CA PRO A 74 -7.06 -23.82 -3.48
C PRO A 74 -8.16 -24.06 -4.53
N GLU A 75 -9.21 -23.24 -4.52
CA GLU A 75 -10.34 -23.33 -5.44
C GLU A 75 -10.12 -22.54 -6.75
N SER A 76 -8.90 -22.07 -7.00
CA SER A 76 -8.58 -21.29 -8.19
C SER A 76 -8.69 -22.12 -9.47
N THR A 77 -9.33 -21.55 -10.46
CA THR A 77 -9.39 -22.10 -11.84
C THR A 77 -8.39 -21.41 -12.78
N TYR A 78 -7.55 -20.53 -12.26
CA TYR A 78 -6.53 -19.86 -13.05
C TYR A 78 -5.35 -20.79 -13.31
N GLU A 79 -4.80 -20.71 -14.53
CA GLU A 79 -3.57 -21.40 -14.90
C GLU A 79 -2.43 -21.12 -13.92
N PRO A 80 -1.63 -22.13 -13.58
CA PRO A 80 -0.71 -22.07 -12.49
C PRO A 80 0.57 -21.29 -12.82
N GLU A 81 0.55 -19.99 -12.60
CA GLU A 81 1.78 -19.33 -12.16
C GLU A 81 2.04 -19.80 -10.74
N THR A 82 3.25 -20.24 -10.40
CA THR A 82 3.57 -20.59 -9.00
C THR A 82 3.42 -19.35 -8.11
N PHE A 83 3.17 -19.57 -6.83
CA PHE A 83 3.07 -18.43 -5.91
C PHE A 83 4.41 -17.68 -5.80
N ASP A 84 5.52 -18.37 -5.95
CA ASP A 84 6.85 -17.75 -5.97
C ASP A 84 7.09 -16.93 -7.24
N ASP A 85 6.67 -17.41 -8.40
CA ASP A 85 6.75 -16.64 -9.64
C ASP A 85 5.89 -15.39 -9.56
N PHE A 86 4.68 -15.50 -8.99
CA PHE A 86 3.82 -14.36 -8.73
C PHE A 86 4.51 -13.35 -7.83
N ARG A 87 5.09 -13.79 -6.69
CA ARG A 87 5.80 -12.92 -5.75
C ARG A 87 7.00 -12.27 -6.41
N ASN A 88 7.84 -13.04 -7.10
CA ASN A 88 9.03 -12.53 -7.80
C ASN A 88 8.66 -11.44 -8.80
N ARG A 89 7.67 -11.69 -9.64
CA ARG A 89 7.17 -10.72 -10.62
C ARG A 89 6.60 -9.47 -9.95
N TYR A 90 5.82 -9.63 -8.88
CA TYR A 90 5.21 -8.51 -8.16
C TYR A 90 6.26 -7.65 -7.44
N LEU A 91 7.38 -8.25 -7.05
CA LEU A 91 8.48 -7.58 -6.34
C LEU A 91 9.50 -6.91 -7.26
N LEU A 92 9.39 -7.05 -8.57
CA LEU A 92 10.24 -6.32 -9.51
C LEU A 92 10.06 -4.80 -9.32
N PRO A 93 11.15 -4.02 -9.40
CA PRO A 93 11.10 -2.57 -9.19
C PRO A 93 10.04 -1.85 -10.04
N GLU A 94 9.89 -2.25 -11.30
CA GLU A 94 8.90 -1.70 -12.24
C GLU A 94 7.45 -1.96 -11.81
N ASN A 95 7.20 -3.08 -11.12
CA ASN A 95 5.88 -3.47 -10.62
C ASN A 95 5.59 -2.92 -9.22
N ARG A 96 6.59 -2.32 -8.57
CA ARG A 96 6.49 -1.65 -7.27
C ARG A 96 6.22 -0.15 -7.40
N ALA A 97 5.42 0.23 -8.37
CA ALA A 97 5.17 1.64 -8.67
C ALA A 97 4.74 2.46 -7.44
N GLY A 98 3.87 1.91 -6.59
CA GLY A 98 3.45 2.58 -5.36
C GLY A 98 4.63 2.89 -4.43
N LEU A 99 5.54 1.95 -4.22
CA LEU A 99 6.73 2.14 -3.39
C LEU A 99 7.68 3.20 -4.00
N LYS A 100 7.89 3.15 -5.31
CA LYS A 100 8.73 4.13 -6.01
C LYS A 100 8.25 5.55 -5.76
N TRP A 101 6.97 5.80 -5.98
CA TRP A 101 6.38 7.12 -5.81
C TRP A 101 6.34 7.56 -4.35
N HIS A 102 6.11 6.61 -3.44
CA HIS A 102 6.18 6.86 -2.02
C HIS A 102 7.59 7.32 -1.60
N ASN A 103 8.64 6.67 -2.10
CA ASN A 103 10.02 7.08 -1.85
C ASN A 103 10.30 8.50 -2.33
N TYR A 104 9.81 8.90 -3.51
CA TYR A 104 9.94 10.29 -3.96
C TYR A 104 9.36 11.30 -2.97
N VAL A 105 8.20 11.01 -2.39
CA VAL A 105 7.58 11.90 -1.40
C VAL A 105 8.39 11.91 -0.10
N VAL A 106 8.87 10.76 0.35
CA VAL A 106 9.75 10.64 1.53
C VAL A 106 11.00 11.51 1.37
N GLU A 107 11.71 11.33 0.26
CA GLU A 107 12.95 12.03 -0.06
C GLU A 107 12.74 13.54 -0.15
N LYS A 108 11.61 13.98 -0.73
CA LYS A 108 11.26 15.41 -0.82
C LYS A 108 11.13 16.07 0.56
N HIS A 109 10.86 15.29 1.60
CA HIS A 109 10.77 15.75 2.99
C HIS A 109 12.04 15.42 3.81
N ASN A 110 13.16 15.11 3.14
CA ASN A 110 14.46 14.79 3.76
C ASN A 110 14.35 13.66 4.79
N LYS A 111 13.60 12.60 4.45
CA LYS A 111 13.42 11.44 5.32
C LYS A 111 13.99 10.19 4.66
N ILE A 112 14.33 9.21 5.50
CA ILE A 112 14.84 7.91 5.08
C ILE A 112 13.73 6.88 5.27
N HIS A 113 13.33 6.24 4.17
CA HIS A 113 12.28 5.22 4.19
C HIS A 113 12.87 3.83 4.48
N ILE A 114 12.46 3.22 5.56
CA ILE A 114 12.82 1.86 5.94
C ILE A 114 11.65 0.94 5.66
N VAL A 115 11.87 -0.06 4.82
CA VAL A 115 10.90 -1.08 4.45
C VAL A 115 11.44 -2.45 4.84
N PRO A 116 11.13 -2.97 6.03
CA PRO A 116 11.68 -4.24 6.53
C PRO A 116 11.40 -5.42 5.61
N TYR A 117 10.28 -5.39 4.88
CA TYR A 117 9.91 -6.42 3.91
C TYR A 117 10.81 -6.46 2.66
N LEU A 118 11.76 -5.55 2.50
CA LEU A 118 12.81 -5.63 1.47
C LEU A 118 14.05 -6.37 1.96
N ASP A 119 14.14 -6.69 3.23
CA ASP A 119 15.24 -7.47 3.80
C ASP A 119 15.24 -8.91 3.26
N ALA A 120 16.42 -9.42 2.93
CA ALA A 120 16.59 -10.76 2.37
C ALA A 120 16.10 -11.86 3.33
N ALA A 121 16.38 -11.73 4.63
CA ALA A 121 15.93 -12.69 5.62
C ALA A 121 14.40 -12.75 5.73
N VAL A 122 13.71 -11.62 5.60
CA VAL A 122 12.25 -11.57 5.55
C VAL A 122 11.73 -12.26 4.29
N LYS A 123 12.36 -12.00 3.14
CA LYS A 123 12.04 -12.70 1.89
C LYS A 123 12.17 -14.20 2.07
N ASP A 124 13.33 -14.67 2.51
CA ASP A 124 13.65 -16.10 2.66
C ASP A 124 12.67 -16.78 3.63
N TYR A 125 12.29 -16.10 4.70
CA TYR A 125 11.27 -16.61 5.62
C TYR A 125 9.92 -16.82 4.91
N PHE A 126 9.41 -15.84 4.14
CA PHE A 126 8.11 -15.97 3.50
C PHE A 126 8.09 -16.95 2.35
N TYR A 127 9.20 -17.18 1.67
CA TYR A 127 9.30 -18.12 0.54
C TYR A 127 9.23 -19.60 0.97
N GLN A 128 9.29 -19.88 2.26
CA GLN A 128 9.08 -21.24 2.80
C GLN A 128 7.60 -21.65 2.82
N PHE A 129 6.68 -20.73 2.59
CA PHE A 129 5.25 -20.97 2.76
C PHE A 129 4.47 -20.87 1.44
N THR A 130 3.55 -21.79 1.28
CA THR A 130 2.50 -21.72 0.25
C THR A 130 1.51 -20.58 0.56
N TRP A 131 0.71 -20.22 -0.43
CA TRP A 131 -0.36 -19.22 -0.23
C TRP A 131 -1.34 -19.67 0.87
N GLU A 132 -1.68 -20.95 0.90
CA GLU A 132 -2.63 -21.52 1.85
C GLU A 132 -2.11 -21.44 3.28
N GLU A 133 -0.85 -21.82 3.52
CA GLU A 133 -0.22 -21.74 4.84
C GLU A 133 -0.11 -20.30 5.37
N LEU A 134 -0.09 -19.31 4.49
CA LEU A 134 -0.06 -17.90 4.88
C LEU A 134 -1.45 -17.31 5.14
N ASN A 135 -2.52 -17.90 4.54
CA ASN A 135 -3.83 -17.25 4.48
C ASN A 135 -5.01 -18.10 4.96
N ARG A 136 -4.78 -19.36 5.40
CA ARG A 136 -5.81 -20.21 5.97
C ARG A 136 -5.52 -20.55 7.43
N PRO A 137 -6.52 -20.62 8.31
CA PRO A 137 -7.94 -20.26 8.07
C PRO A 137 -8.21 -18.76 8.00
N LYS A 138 -7.20 -17.93 8.26
CA LYS A 138 -7.30 -16.45 8.23
C LYS A 138 -6.10 -15.85 7.50
N GLN A 139 -6.33 -14.79 6.75
CA GLN A 139 -5.24 -14.04 6.10
C GLN A 139 -4.15 -13.62 7.08
N LYS A 140 -2.90 -13.67 6.63
CA LYS A 140 -1.70 -13.28 7.39
C LYS A 140 -1.55 -14.10 8.68
N ILE A 141 -1.83 -15.41 8.63
CA ILE A 141 -1.84 -16.26 9.84
C ILE A 141 -0.48 -16.26 10.55
N LYS A 142 0.65 -16.26 9.81
CA LYS A 142 2.00 -16.26 10.39
C LYS A 142 2.28 -15.03 11.26
N ILE A 143 1.79 -13.88 10.87
CA ILE A 143 1.87 -12.67 11.72
C ILE A 143 1.03 -12.84 12.99
N ARG A 144 -0.16 -13.44 12.87
CA ARG A 144 -1.03 -13.69 14.02
C ARG A 144 -0.48 -14.73 14.99
N GLU A 145 0.29 -15.68 14.48
CA GLU A 145 1.00 -16.69 15.29
C GLU A 145 2.21 -16.07 15.99
N ALA A 146 2.96 -15.21 15.30
CA ALA A 146 4.14 -14.55 15.85
C ALA A 146 3.80 -13.51 16.93
N PHE A 147 2.67 -12.82 16.80
CA PHE A 147 2.23 -11.75 17.71
C PHE A 147 0.91 -12.14 18.38
N THR A 148 0.98 -13.15 19.24
CA THR A 148 -0.19 -13.68 19.94
C THR A 148 -0.85 -12.66 20.87
N GLU A 149 -0.07 -11.73 21.41
CA GLU A 149 -0.53 -10.62 22.24
C GLU A 149 -1.49 -9.68 21.51
N LEU A 150 -1.49 -9.66 20.17
CA LEU A 150 -2.46 -8.88 19.42
C LEU A 150 -3.91 -9.36 19.64
N LYS A 151 -4.11 -10.60 20.11
CA LYS A 151 -5.44 -11.12 20.46
C LYS A 151 -6.06 -10.38 21.65
N ASP A 152 -5.21 -9.86 22.54
CA ASP A 152 -5.64 -9.20 23.79
C ASP A 152 -6.12 -7.76 23.55
N TYR A 153 -5.85 -7.20 22.37
CA TYR A 153 -6.25 -5.84 22.02
C TYR A 153 -7.69 -5.73 21.48
N GLY A 154 -8.48 -6.80 21.61
CA GLY A 154 -9.91 -6.80 21.29
C GLY A 154 -10.19 -6.91 19.79
N ASN A 155 -11.32 -6.42 19.37
CA ASN A 155 -11.78 -6.51 17.99
C ASN A 155 -10.84 -5.79 17.01
N ILE A 156 -9.78 -6.48 16.59
CA ILE A 156 -8.99 -6.03 15.44
C ILE A 156 -9.95 -6.03 14.25
N LYS A 157 -10.27 -4.83 13.80
CA LYS A 157 -11.14 -4.66 12.62
C LYS A 157 -10.57 -5.45 11.45
N PRO A 158 -11.42 -5.99 10.58
CA PRO A 158 -10.97 -6.59 9.33
C PRO A 158 -10.07 -5.62 8.57
N HIS A 159 -9.11 -6.18 7.82
CA HIS A 159 -8.25 -5.36 6.98
C HIS A 159 -9.09 -4.47 6.05
N THR A 160 -8.87 -3.19 6.12
CA THR A 160 -9.47 -2.20 5.22
C THR A 160 -8.34 -1.51 4.47
N ASN A 161 -8.44 -1.47 3.16
CA ASN A 161 -7.46 -0.76 2.35
C ASN A 161 -7.43 0.72 2.73
N LEU A 162 -6.23 1.29 2.79
CA LEU A 162 -6.01 2.70 3.17
C LEU A 162 -6.90 3.66 2.38
N HIS A 163 -6.96 3.48 1.07
CA HIS A 163 -7.73 4.35 0.17
C HIS A 163 -9.26 4.33 0.43
N LEU A 164 -9.79 3.22 0.95
CA LEU A 164 -11.19 3.13 1.37
C LEU A 164 -11.39 3.76 2.74
N GLY A 165 -10.56 3.39 3.72
CA GLY A 165 -10.67 3.86 5.10
C GLY A 165 -10.43 5.36 5.26
N ALA A 166 -9.54 5.93 4.46
CA ALA A 166 -9.21 7.37 4.46
C ALA A 166 -10.07 8.20 3.48
N GLY A 167 -11.07 7.61 2.80
CA GLY A 167 -11.93 8.33 1.88
C GLY A 167 -11.27 8.76 0.55
N ILE A 168 -10.09 8.25 0.23
CA ILE A 168 -9.30 8.66 -0.95
C ILE A 168 -10.05 8.36 -2.25
N ASN A 169 -10.82 7.28 -2.31
CA ASN A 169 -11.63 6.96 -3.49
C ASN A 169 -12.62 8.08 -3.81
N LYS A 170 -13.27 8.64 -2.79
CA LYS A 170 -14.21 9.76 -2.98
C LYS A 170 -13.49 11.03 -3.46
N LEU A 171 -12.30 11.29 -2.93
CA LEU A 171 -11.44 12.38 -3.38
C LEU A 171 -11.04 12.20 -4.84
N PHE A 172 -10.70 10.98 -5.24
CA PHE A 172 -10.36 10.67 -6.61
C PHE A 172 -11.55 10.87 -7.57
N GLU A 173 -12.76 10.49 -7.17
CA GLU A 173 -13.98 10.77 -7.94
C GLU A 173 -14.21 12.28 -8.09
N THR A 174 -13.98 13.05 -7.04
CA THR A 174 -14.03 14.52 -7.11
C THR A 174 -13.03 15.06 -8.10
N LEU A 175 -11.80 14.54 -8.10
CA LEU A 175 -10.74 14.91 -9.03
C LEU A 175 -11.15 14.61 -10.49
N LEU A 176 -11.68 13.41 -10.76
CA LEU A 176 -12.15 13.01 -12.09
C LEU A 176 -13.26 13.93 -12.63
N ASN A 177 -14.11 14.41 -11.76
CA ASN A 177 -15.22 15.29 -12.11
C ASN A 177 -14.82 16.77 -12.19
N ASN A 178 -13.59 17.10 -11.83
CA ASN A 178 -13.11 18.49 -11.89
C ASN A 178 -12.85 18.91 -13.34
N LYS A 179 -13.47 20.02 -13.76
CA LYS A 179 -13.37 20.54 -15.13
C LYS A 179 -12.02 21.15 -15.46
N GLU A 180 -11.23 21.52 -14.46
CA GLU A 180 -9.89 22.10 -14.63
C GLU A 180 -8.86 21.05 -15.08
N ILE A 181 -9.16 19.76 -14.87
CA ILE A 181 -8.30 18.67 -15.31
C ILE A 181 -8.60 18.36 -16.77
N ASN A 182 -7.59 18.46 -17.62
CA ASN A 182 -7.76 18.18 -19.04
C ASN A 182 -8.04 16.68 -19.32
N PHE A 183 -8.64 16.40 -20.47
CA PHE A 183 -9.08 15.06 -20.86
C PHE A 183 -7.94 14.02 -20.87
N ASN A 184 -6.74 14.39 -21.31
CA ASN A 184 -5.61 13.47 -21.35
C ASN A 184 -5.19 13.02 -19.95
N ASN A 185 -5.21 13.92 -18.99
CA ASN A 185 -4.94 13.61 -17.60
C ASN A 185 -6.04 12.70 -17.02
N ARG A 186 -7.30 12.96 -17.33
CA ARG A 186 -8.42 12.10 -16.89
C ARG A 186 -8.29 10.68 -17.41
N LYS A 187 -7.96 10.51 -18.68
CA LYS A 187 -7.77 9.18 -19.28
C LYS A 187 -6.66 8.40 -18.56
N ARG A 188 -5.53 9.05 -18.29
CA ARG A 188 -4.40 8.43 -17.55
C ARG A 188 -4.75 8.07 -16.09
N MET A 189 -5.72 8.75 -15.51
CA MET A 189 -6.19 8.47 -14.15
C MET A 189 -7.10 7.24 -14.11
N MET A 190 -7.73 6.87 -15.23
CA MET A 190 -8.67 5.75 -15.34
C MET A 190 -7.96 4.43 -15.70
N ASP A 191 -6.81 4.50 -16.36
CA ASP A 191 -5.97 3.36 -16.73
C ASP A 191 -5.12 2.88 -15.52
#